data_401fe0cbed1a8b2197d3af32ad6d0003
#
_entry.id   401fe0cbed1a8b2197d3af32ad6d0003
#
_cell.length_a   1.000
_cell.length_b   1.000
_cell.length_c   1.000
_cell.angle_alpha   90.00
_cell.angle_beta   90.00
_cell.angle_gamma   90.00
#
_symmetry.space_group_name_H-M   'P 1'
#
loop_
_entity.id
_entity.type
_entity.pdbx_description
1 polymer ?
#
loop_
_entity_poly.entity_id
_entity_poly.type
_entity_poly.pdbx_seq_one_letter_code
_entity_poly.pdbx_strand_id
1 'polypeptide(L)'
;MRHVDLCSGIGGFALGFEWAELSRPVLFCDIEPWSRQVLAKHWPNVPIAQDVKELANDPDRNVPDCDILTAGYPCQPFSLAGKRGGKEDPRHIWPYILRIVASKRPAWCVFENVYGHLTLGLDQVLLDLEAEGYATRPFIVPACSVDAPHRRDRVWIIAKKVRPDTNGERPHRAQEYKHGEAEPTDGQERDFGSVCEVLADSGSAAKRSAGDVADTYNTRQSSSQGSGKDN
;
A
#
# COMPACT_ATOMS: atom_id res chain seq x y z
N MET A 1 -2.49 15.79 0.57
CA MET A 1 -3.62 14.91 0.17
C MET A 1 -4.25 14.29 1.41
N ARG A 2 -5.57 14.02 1.40
CA ARG A 2 -6.28 13.26 2.45
C ARG A 2 -6.06 11.77 2.20
N HIS A 3 -5.71 11.02 3.24
CA HIS A 3 -5.28 9.64 3.13
C HIS A 3 -6.16 8.72 4.00
N VAL A 4 -6.77 7.72 3.38
CA VAL A 4 -7.44 6.61 4.05
C VAL A 4 -6.52 5.39 4.00
N ASP A 5 -6.15 4.84 5.15
CA ASP A 5 -5.25 3.70 5.28
C ASP A 5 -5.98 2.49 5.85
N LEU A 6 -6.15 1.46 5.03
CA LEU A 6 -6.85 0.23 5.35
C LEU A 6 -5.84 -0.89 5.65
N CYS A 7 -6.16 -1.77 6.60
CA CYS A 7 -5.21 -2.77 7.10
C CYS A 7 -3.89 -2.11 7.51
N SER A 8 -4.04 -1.02 8.27
CA SER A 8 -2.98 -0.04 8.52
C SER A 8 -1.80 -0.60 9.31
N GLY A 9 -1.96 -1.71 10.01
CA GLY A 9 -0.96 -2.21 10.95
C GLY A 9 -0.61 -1.12 11.95
N ILE A 10 0.67 -0.81 12.06
CA ILE A 10 1.16 0.27 12.95
C ILE A 10 1.26 1.64 12.25
N GLY A 11 0.70 1.79 11.04
CA GLY A 11 0.68 3.07 10.32
C GLY A 11 1.88 3.31 9.42
N GLY A 12 2.50 2.26 8.88
CA GLY A 12 3.69 2.38 8.04
C GLY A 12 3.48 3.24 6.79
N PHE A 13 2.35 3.08 6.10
CA PHE A 13 2.00 3.93 4.96
C PHE A 13 1.83 5.39 5.36
N ALA A 14 1.06 5.65 6.43
CA ALA A 14 0.81 7.00 6.90
C ALA A 14 2.12 7.71 7.28
N LEU A 15 2.98 7.04 8.04
CA LEU A 15 4.28 7.59 8.45
C LEU A 15 5.17 7.90 7.24
N GLY A 16 5.29 6.97 6.30
CA GLY A 16 6.11 7.17 5.09
C GLY A 16 5.59 8.32 4.23
N PHE A 17 4.28 8.45 4.10
CA PHE A 17 3.67 9.55 3.33
C PHE A 17 3.75 10.90 4.04
N GLU A 18 3.70 10.93 5.37
CA GLU A 18 3.94 12.15 6.14
C GLU A 18 5.40 12.61 6.03
N TRP A 19 6.36 11.68 6.09
CA TRP A 19 7.78 12.01 5.88
C TRP A 19 8.07 12.54 4.48
N ALA A 20 7.36 12.02 3.48
CA ALA A 20 7.45 12.49 2.11
C ALA A 20 6.60 13.75 1.84
N GLU A 21 5.91 14.30 2.85
CA GLU A 21 5.00 15.45 2.75
C GLU A 21 3.88 15.26 1.70
N LEU A 22 3.52 14.01 1.41
CA LEU A 22 2.54 13.68 0.37
C LEU A 22 1.11 13.72 0.88
N SER A 23 0.85 13.21 2.07
CA SER A 23 -0.52 13.12 2.60
C SER A 23 -0.58 13.13 4.12
N ARG A 24 -1.83 13.31 4.62
CA ARG A 24 -2.15 13.19 6.04
C ARG A 24 -3.29 12.20 6.22
N PRO A 25 -3.21 11.28 7.19
CA PRO A 25 -4.26 10.31 7.43
C PRO A 25 -5.54 11.00 7.93
N VAL A 26 -6.68 10.57 7.40
CA VAL A 26 -8.02 11.00 7.84
C VAL A 26 -8.87 9.84 8.37
N LEU A 27 -8.44 8.59 8.10
CA LEU A 27 -9.05 7.37 8.65
C LEU A 27 -8.02 6.25 8.61
N PHE A 28 -7.95 5.51 9.70
CA PHE A 28 -7.28 4.21 9.78
C PHE A 28 -8.30 3.08 9.90
N CYS A 29 -7.94 1.89 9.44
CA CYS A 29 -8.70 0.69 9.70
C CYS A 29 -7.77 -0.50 9.92
N ASP A 30 -7.88 -1.18 11.07
CA ASP A 30 -7.14 -2.42 11.35
C ASP A 30 -7.91 -3.33 12.29
N ILE A 31 -7.94 -4.64 11.98
CA ILE A 31 -8.66 -5.63 12.78
C ILE A 31 -7.97 -5.91 14.13
N GLU A 32 -6.64 -5.75 14.19
CA GLU A 32 -5.84 -6.09 15.36
C GLU A 32 -5.93 -5.00 16.45
N PRO A 33 -6.40 -5.34 17.66
CA PRO A 33 -6.53 -4.36 18.74
C PRO A 33 -5.20 -3.68 19.12
N TRP A 34 -4.10 -4.44 19.06
CA TRP A 34 -2.77 -3.91 19.35
C TRP A 34 -2.34 -2.84 18.31
N SER A 35 -2.54 -3.11 17.04
CA SER A 35 -2.27 -2.14 15.96
C SER A 35 -3.03 -0.84 16.18
N ARG A 36 -4.33 -0.94 16.54
CA ARG A 36 -5.15 0.25 16.83
C ARG A 36 -4.67 1.05 18.02
N GLN A 37 -4.11 0.39 19.05
CA GLN A 37 -3.50 1.10 20.19
C GLN A 37 -2.26 1.89 19.77
N VAL A 38 -1.41 1.34 18.89
CA VAL A 38 -0.26 2.03 18.34
C VAL A 38 -0.70 3.24 17.50
N LEU A 39 -1.67 3.05 16.61
CA LEU A 39 -2.24 4.12 15.78
C LEU A 39 -2.81 5.25 16.65
N ALA A 40 -3.62 4.93 17.67
CA ALA A 40 -4.20 5.91 18.56
C ALA A 40 -3.14 6.72 19.34
N LYS A 41 -2.01 6.10 19.66
CA LYS A 41 -0.89 6.77 20.33
C LYS A 41 -0.21 7.80 19.44
N HIS A 42 0.01 7.45 18.17
CA HIS A 42 0.76 8.29 17.23
C HIS A 42 -0.12 9.30 16.49
N TRP A 43 -1.38 8.96 16.23
CA TRP A 43 -2.37 9.82 15.56
C TRP A 43 -3.65 9.95 16.39
N PRO A 44 -3.61 10.59 17.57
CA PRO A 44 -4.73 10.60 18.54
C PRO A 44 -5.99 11.27 18.02
N ASN A 45 -5.88 12.10 16.99
CA ASN A 45 -7.00 12.85 16.43
C ASN A 45 -7.57 12.22 15.15
N VAL A 46 -7.03 11.06 14.70
CA VAL A 46 -7.49 10.37 13.49
C VAL A 46 -8.42 9.22 13.90
N PRO A 47 -9.63 9.13 13.34
CA PRO A 47 -10.54 8.02 13.59
C PRO A 47 -9.90 6.68 13.18
N ILE A 48 -10.20 5.62 13.95
CA ILE A 48 -9.69 4.27 13.71
C ILE A 48 -10.88 3.31 13.68
N ALA A 49 -11.18 2.76 12.49
CA ALA A 49 -12.17 1.71 12.32
C ALA A 49 -11.58 0.34 12.64
N GLN A 50 -12.44 -0.60 13.00
CA GLN A 50 -12.01 -1.94 13.39
C GLN A 50 -11.97 -2.92 12.22
N ASP A 51 -12.99 -2.92 11.36
CA ASP A 51 -13.14 -3.92 10.29
C ASP A 51 -13.43 -3.21 8.95
N VAL A 52 -12.64 -3.55 7.94
CA VAL A 52 -12.83 -3.05 6.56
C VAL A 52 -14.18 -3.49 5.99
N LYS A 53 -14.73 -4.63 6.43
CA LYS A 53 -16.04 -5.13 6.01
C LYS A 53 -17.17 -4.20 6.47
N GLU A 54 -17.07 -3.67 7.69
CA GLU A 54 -18.02 -2.70 8.21
C GLU A 54 -17.97 -1.38 7.42
N LEU A 55 -16.76 -0.92 7.10
CA LEU A 55 -16.59 0.25 6.24
C LEU A 55 -17.20 0.06 4.85
N ALA A 56 -17.03 -1.14 4.28
CA ALA A 56 -17.53 -1.49 2.96
C ALA A 56 -19.06 -1.72 2.90
N ASN A 57 -19.77 -1.85 4.03
CA ASN A 57 -21.24 -1.97 4.03
C ASN A 57 -21.90 -0.71 3.48
N ASP A 58 -21.41 0.46 3.85
CA ASP A 58 -21.84 1.77 3.34
C ASP A 58 -20.63 2.70 3.26
N PRO A 59 -19.81 2.60 2.19
CA PRO A 59 -18.58 3.38 2.10
C PRO A 59 -18.85 4.90 2.08
N ASP A 60 -19.95 5.33 1.49
CA ASP A 60 -20.26 6.76 1.38
C ASP A 60 -20.47 7.40 2.74
N ARG A 61 -21.04 6.66 3.67
CA ARG A 61 -21.27 7.10 5.05
C ARG A 61 -20.09 6.83 5.97
N ASN A 62 -19.46 5.65 5.82
CA ASN A 62 -18.48 5.14 6.80
C ASN A 62 -17.03 5.55 6.50
N VAL A 63 -16.74 5.95 5.25
CA VAL A 63 -15.39 6.33 4.82
C VAL A 63 -15.38 7.79 4.39
N PRO A 64 -14.50 8.64 4.95
CA PRO A 64 -14.38 10.01 4.48
C PRO A 64 -13.86 10.06 3.04
N ASP A 65 -14.17 11.17 2.33
CA ASP A 65 -13.55 11.40 1.03
C ASP A 65 -12.04 11.50 1.16
N CYS A 66 -11.32 10.90 0.23
CA CYS A 66 -9.87 10.85 0.24
C CYS A 66 -9.28 11.05 -1.16
N ASP A 67 -8.06 11.56 -1.18
CA ASP A 67 -7.28 11.73 -2.40
C ASP A 67 -6.42 10.49 -2.68
N ILE A 68 -6.00 9.80 -1.62
CA ILE A 68 -5.22 8.57 -1.67
C ILE A 68 -5.80 7.53 -0.73
N LEU A 69 -5.84 6.27 -1.17
CA LEU A 69 -6.22 5.11 -0.39
C LEU A 69 -5.09 4.10 -0.41
N THR A 70 -4.71 3.59 0.76
CA THR A 70 -3.69 2.55 0.88
C THR A 70 -4.24 1.31 1.57
N ALA A 71 -3.65 0.14 1.29
CA ALA A 71 -3.90 -1.07 2.06
C ALA A 71 -2.74 -2.06 1.97
N GLY A 72 -2.25 -2.51 3.13
CA GLY A 72 -1.39 -3.69 3.27
C GLY A 72 -2.24 -4.92 3.61
N TYR A 73 -3.05 -5.40 2.66
CA TYR A 73 -4.02 -6.45 2.93
C TYR A 73 -3.38 -7.84 2.97
N PRO A 74 -3.91 -8.79 3.77
CA PRO A 74 -3.37 -10.14 3.86
C PRO A 74 -3.41 -10.86 2.51
N CYS A 75 -2.32 -11.58 2.19
CA CYS A 75 -2.25 -12.44 1.00
C CYS A 75 -3.32 -13.51 1.13
N GLN A 76 -4.17 -13.62 0.12
CA GLN A 76 -5.19 -14.65 0.09
C GLN A 76 -4.55 -15.98 -0.30
N PRO A 77 -4.85 -17.07 0.39
CA PRO A 77 -4.56 -18.38 -0.13
C PRO A 77 -5.54 -18.66 -1.27
N PHE A 78 -5.19 -18.32 -2.50
CA PHE A 78 -5.77 -18.98 -3.66
C PHE A 78 -5.23 -20.41 -3.64
N SER A 79 -5.82 -21.30 -2.82
CA SER A 79 -5.45 -22.70 -2.85
C SER A 79 -6.01 -23.31 -4.13
N LEU A 80 -5.18 -23.42 -5.15
CA LEU A 80 -5.38 -24.31 -6.32
C LEU A 80 -5.48 -25.78 -5.93
N ALA A 81 -5.24 -26.14 -4.66
CA ALA A 81 -5.34 -27.49 -4.13
C ALA A 81 -6.61 -27.68 -3.28
N GLY A 82 -7.73 -27.92 -3.91
CA GLY A 82 -8.69 -28.94 -3.49
C GLY A 82 -9.40 -28.83 -2.16
N LYS A 83 -9.80 -27.64 -1.65
CA LYS A 83 -10.98 -27.52 -0.76
C LYS A 83 -11.70 -26.21 -1.05
N ARG A 84 -12.92 -26.33 -1.55
CA ARG A 84 -13.84 -25.24 -1.87
C ARG A 84 -14.31 -24.53 -0.57
N GLY A 85 -13.44 -23.68 -0.02
CA GLY A 85 -13.80 -22.69 1.01
C GLY A 85 -13.84 -21.26 0.43
N GLY A 86 -13.98 -21.13 -0.87
CA GLY A 86 -13.56 -19.97 -1.67
C GLY A 86 -14.34 -18.64 -1.49
N LYS A 87 -15.49 -18.57 -0.82
CA LYS A 87 -16.21 -17.30 -0.59
C LYS A 87 -16.34 -16.91 0.88
N GLU A 88 -16.00 -17.79 1.79
CA GLU A 88 -16.18 -17.60 3.24
C GLU A 88 -14.85 -17.51 4.02
N ASP A 89 -13.69 -17.43 3.34
CA ASP A 89 -12.42 -17.21 4.04
C ASP A 89 -12.43 -15.79 4.64
N PRO A 90 -12.38 -15.63 5.97
CA PRO A 90 -12.40 -14.31 6.61
C PRO A 90 -11.23 -13.41 6.18
N ARG A 91 -10.19 -14.00 5.58
CA ARG A 91 -9.04 -13.29 5.03
C ARG A 91 -9.28 -12.76 3.61
N HIS A 92 -10.39 -13.12 2.96
CA HIS A 92 -10.76 -12.61 1.65
C HIS A 92 -11.34 -11.21 1.75
N ILE A 93 -10.48 -10.21 1.93
CA ILE A 93 -10.92 -8.82 2.16
C ILE A 93 -10.80 -7.91 0.93
N TRP A 94 -10.15 -8.37 -0.15
CA TRP A 94 -10.00 -7.59 -1.37
C TRP A 94 -11.33 -7.06 -1.94
N PRO A 95 -12.42 -7.83 -2.05
CA PRO A 95 -13.69 -7.32 -2.56
C PRO A 95 -14.26 -6.15 -1.76
N TYR A 96 -14.00 -6.11 -0.45
CA TYR A 96 -14.43 -5.01 0.41
C TYR A 96 -13.59 -3.75 0.17
N ILE A 97 -12.27 -3.92 0.00
CA ILE A 97 -11.37 -2.83 -0.38
C ILE A 97 -11.78 -2.26 -1.73
N LEU A 98 -12.00 -3.12 -2.74
CA LEU A 98 -12.44 -2.72 -4.07
C LEU A 98 -13.75 -1.94 -4.02
N ARG A 99 -14.72 -2.38 -3.20
CA ARG A 99 -15.99 -1.67 -3.03
C ARG A 99 -15.80 -0.25 -2.46
N ILE A 100 -14.87 -0.08 -1.52
CA ILE A 100 -14.52 1.24 -0.99
C ILE A 100 -13.87 2.09 -2.09
N VAL A 101 -12.94 1.52 -2.87
CA VAL A 101 -12.30 2.21 -4.00
C VAL A 101 -13.34 2.65 -5.04
N ALA A 102 -14.28 1.76 -5.41
CA ALA A 102 -15.33 2.03 -6.38
C ALA A 102 -16.26 3.17 -5.94
N SER A 103 -16.61 3.25 -4.64
CA SER A 103 -17.46 4.30 -4.07
C SER A 103 -16.68 5.61 -3.91
N LYS A 104 -15.52 5.59 -3.25
CA LYS A 104 -14.78 6.82 -2.88
C LYS A 104 -13.96 7.41 -4.02
N ARG A 105 -13.63 6.62 -5.02
CA ARG A 105 -12.92 7.05 -6.24
C ARG A 105 -11.69 7.91 -5.99
N PRO A 106 -10.75 7.50 -5.08
CA PRO A 106 -9.56 8.27 -4.78
C PRO A 106 -8.73 8.51 -6.05
N ALA A 107 -7.95 9.59 -6.11
CA ALA A 107 -7.07 9.88 -7.25
C ALA A 107 -5.95 8.85 -7.37
N TRP A 108 -5.51 8.30 -6.22
CA TRP A 108 -4.45 7.30 -6.13
C TRP A 108 -4.83 6.18 -5.17
N CYS A 109 -4.46 4.96 -5.54
CA CYS A 109 -4.44 3.82 -4.63
C CYS A 109 -3.04 3.24 -4.58
N VAL A 110 -2.59 2.83 -3.39
CA VAL A 110 -1.30 2.14 -3.22
C VAL A 110 -1.53 0.91 -2.34
N PHE A 111 -1.22 -0.26 -2.89
CA PHE A 111 -1.39 -1.52 -2.20
C PHE A 111 -0.04 -2.22 -2.00
N GLU A 112 0.09 -2.95 -0.90
CA GLU A 112 1.28 -3.76 -0.60
C GLU A 112 0.86 -5.20 -0.32
N ASN A 113 1.66 -6.15 -0.80
CA ASN A 113 1.49 -7.55 -0.48
C ASN A 113 2.82 -8.31 -0.49
N VAL A 114 2.79 -9.56 -0.03
CA VAL A 114 3.96 -10.46 -0.07
C VAL A 114 4.29 -10.88 -1.50
N TYR A 115 5.54 -11.26 -1.76
CA TYR A 115 6.02 -11.70 -3.08
C TYR A 115 5.17 -12.81 -3.71
N GLY A 116 4.66 -13.76 -2.90
CA GLY A 116 3.79 -14.83 -3.38
C GLY A 116 2.49 -14.37 -4.04
N HIS A 117 2.09 -13.10 -3.84
CA HIS A 117 0.93 -12.52 -4.50
C HIS A 117 1.08 -12.41 -6.03
N LEU A 118 2.31 -12.37 -6.54
CA LEU A 118 2.58 -12.37 -7.99
C LEU A 118 1.94 -13.56 -8.71
N THR A 119 1.94 -14.73 -8.08
CA THR A 119 1.37 -15.96 -8.64
C THR A 119 -0.02 -16.28 -8.12
N LEU A 120 -0.46 -15.56 -7.07
CA LEU A 120 -1.68 -15.85 -6.33
C LEU A 120 -2.58 -14.59 -6.25
N GLY A 121 -3.15 -14.18 -7.40
CA GLY A 121 -4.23 -13.20 -7.44
C GLY A 121 -3.86 -11.76 -7.78
N LEU A 122 -2.59 -11.46 -8.11
CA LEU A 122 -2.21 -10.13 -8.59
C LEU A 122 -3.00 -9.74 -9.84
N ASP A 123 -3.11 -10.65 -10.82
CA ASP A 123 -3.81 -10.39 -12.07
C ASP A 123 -5.27 -9.97 -11.83
N GLN A 124 -5.95 -10.64 -10.89
CA GLN A 124 -7.33 -10.29 -10.54
C GLN A 124 -7.42 -8.88 -9.94
N VAL A 125 -6.48 -8.53 -9.05
CA VAL A 125 -6.43 -7.19 -8.44
C VAL A 125 -6.21 -6.11 -9.49
N LEU A 126 -5.31 -6.34 -10.45
CA LEU A 126 -5.05 -5.39 -11.53
C LEU A 126 -6.27 -5.23 -12.43
N LEU A 127 -6.90 -6.33 -12.86
CA LEU A 127 -8.12 -6.32 -13.67
C LEU A 127 -9.29 -5.61 -12.97
N ASP A 128 -9.49 -5.86 -11.69
CA ASP A 128 -10.54 -5.21 -10.90
C ASP A 128 -10.33 -3.69 -10.83
N LEU A 129 -9.10 -3.23 -10.60
CA LEU A 129 -8.76 -1.80 -10.56
C LEU A 129 -8.90 -1.15 -11.94
N GLU A 130 -8.50 -1.83 -13.00
CA GLU A 130 -8.67 -1.36 -14.38
C GLU A 130 -10.13 -1.26 -14.77
N ALA A 131 -10.96 -2.22 -14.34
CA ALA A 131 -12.42 -2.17 -14.53
C ALA A 131 -13.04 -0.94 -13.84
N GLU A 132 -12.47 -0.51 -12.70
CA GLU A 132 -12.86 0.70 -11.99
C GLU A 132 -12.25 1.98 -12.60
N GLY A 133 -11.54 1.89 -13.73
CA GLY A 133 -10.96 3.03 -14.45
C GLY A 133 -9.67 3.57 -13.84
N TYR A 134 -8.86 2.69 -13.28
CA TYR A 134 -7.50 3.01 -12.84
C TYR A 134 -6.47 2.46 -13.82
N ALA A 135 -5.40 3.21 -14.06
CA ALA A 135 -4.18 2.70 -14.67
C ALA A 135 -3.31 2.11 -13.54
N THR A 136 -2.92 0.84 -13.70
CA THR A 136 -2.20 0.10 -12.67
C THR A 136 -0.73 -0.10 -13.03
N ARG A 137 0.15 -0.11 -12.03
CA ARG A 137 1.55 -0.45 -12.19
C ARG A 137 2.07 -1.20 -10.97
N PRO A 138 2.38 -2.49 -11.09
CA PRO A 138 3.02 -3.27 -10.03
C PRO A 138 4.53 -3.07 -10.02
N PHE A 139 5.14 -3.14 -8.82
CA PHE A 139 6.58 -3.09 -8.58
C PHE A 139 6.97 -4.14 -7.55
N ILE A 140 8.20 -4.62 -7.62
CA ILE A 140 8.80 -5.41 -6.56
C ILE A 140 9.86 -4.55 -5.89
N VAL A 141 9.69 -4.32 -4.60
CA VAL A 141 10.65 -3.55 -3.79
C VAL A 141 11.15 -4.44 -2.67
N PRO A 142 12.42 -4.85 -2.71
CA PRO A 142 13.03 -5.56 -1.59
C PRO A 142 13.41 -4.58 -0.48
N ALA A 143 13.35 -5.00 0.77
CA ALA A 143 13.73 -4.14 1.89
C ALA A 143 15.21 -3.71 1.83
N CYS A 144 16.09 -4.54 1.26
CA CYS A 144 17.50 -4.18 1.05
C CYS A 144 17.71 -3.00 0.08
N SER A 145 16.72 -2.65 -0.77
CA SER A 145 16.81 -1.46 -1.61
C SER A 145 16.68 -0.15 -0.84
N VAL A 146 16.30 -0.23 0.44
CA VAL A 146 16.20 0.89 1.37
C VAL A 146 17.08 0.67 2.61
N ASP A 147 18.26 0.08 2.41
CA ASP A 147 19.29 -0.14 3.42
C ASP A 147 18.93 -1.11 4.56
N ALA A 148 17.86 -1.93 4.43
CA ALA A 148 17.57 -2.95 5.42
C ALA A 148 18.53 -4.16 5.28
N PRO A 149 18.96 -4.79 6.41
CA PRO A 149 19.94 -5.89 6.39
C PRO A 149 19.31 -7.24 5.93
N HIS A 150 18.17 -7.23 5.27
CA HIS A 150 17.46 -8.41 4.80
C HIS A 150 16.70 -8.11 3.51
N ARG A 151 16.48 -9.14 2.69
CA ARG A 151 15.87 -8.99 1.38
C ARG A 151 14.39 -8.62 1.45
N ARG A 152 13.54 -9.42 2.07
CA ARG A 152 12.09 -9.19 2.28
C ARG A 152 11.37 -8.52 1.07
N ASP A 153 11.27 -9.24 -0.04
CA ASP A 153 10.61 -8.75 -1.26
C ASP A 153 9.12 -8.49 -1.00
N ARG A 154 8.61 -7.36 -1.50
CA ARG A 154 7.21 -6.97 -1.45
C ARG A 154 6.72 -6.51 -2.81
N VAL A 155 5.50 -6.89 -3.13
CA VAL A 155 4.79 -6.39 -4.30
C VAL A 155 4.05 -5.13 -3.90
N TRP A 156 4.29 -4.06 -4.64
CA TRP A 156 3.60 -2.79 -4.51
C TRP A 156 2.78 -2.56 -5.77
N ILE A 157 1.53 -2.15 -5.61
CA ILE A 157 0.64 -1.84 -6.72
C ILE A 157 0.26 -0.38 -6.61
N ILE A 158 0.65 0.43 -7.58
CA ILE A 158 0.22 1.83 -7.67
C ILE A 158 -0.88 1.88 -8.73
N ALA A 159 -2.03 2.44 -8.35
CA ALA A 159 -3.15 2.65 -9.23
C ALA A 159 -3.52 4.15 -9.26
N LYS A 160 -3.53 4.73 -10.45
CA LYS A 160 -3.89 6.12 -10.69
C LYS A 160 -5.21 6.19 -11.43
N LYS A 161 -6.16 6.94 -10.92
CA LYS A 161 -7.44 7.17 -11.59
C LYS A 161 -7.21 7.84 -12.95
N VAL A 162 -7.70 7.21 -14.00
CA VAL A 162 -7.64 7.77 -15.36
C VAL A 162 -8.75 8.80 -15.48
N ARG A 163 -8.42 10.02 -15.89
CA ARG A 163 -9.46 11.00 -16.29
C ARG A 163 -10.02 10.50 -17.62
N PRO A 164 -11.35 10.47 -17.81
CA PRO A 164 -11.89 10.29 -19.16
C PRO A 164 -11.32 11.40 -20.02
N ASP A 165 -10.68 11.03 -21.13
CA ASP A 165 -10.30 12.00 -22.12
C ASP A 165 -11.57 12.71 -22.62
N THR A 166 -11.53 14.02 -22.74
CA THR A 166 -12.67 14.85 -23.19
C THR A 166 -13.16 14.47 -24.60
N ASN A 167 -12.45 13.57 -25.29
CA ASN A 167 -12.75 13.08 -26.62
C ASN A 167 -13.42 11.68 -26.68
N GLY A 168 -13.79 11.08 -25.54
CA GLY A 168 -14.56 9.83 -25.52
C GLY A 168 -13.77 8.57 -25.92
N GLU A 169 -12.49 8.66 -26.16
CA GLU A 169 -11.64 7.50 -26.43
C GLU A 169 -11.24 6.84 -25.10
N ARG A 170 -11.66 5.60 -24.92
CA ARG A 170 -11.14 4.75 -23.83
C ARG A 170 -9.65 4.58 -24.07
N PRO A 171 -8.79 4.74 -23.03
CA PRO A 171 -7.37 4.49 -23.19
C PRO A 171 -7.17 3.08 -23.76
N HIS A 172 -6.31 2.98 -24.78
CA HIS A 172 -5.99 1.73 -25.44
C HIS A 172 -5.73 0.63 -24.41
N ARG A 173 -6.51 -0.46 -24.53
CA ARG A 173 -6.33 -1.72 -23.83
C ARG A 173 -4.84 -2.03 -23.78
N ALA A 174 -4.31 -2.21 -22.57
CA ALA A 174 -2.92 -2.60 -22.37
C ALA A 174 -2.60 -3.75 -23.35
N GLN A 175 -1.50 -3.59 -24.08
CA GLN A 175 -1.06 -4.61 -25.04
C GLN A 175 -1.02 -5.96 -24.32
N GLU A 176 -1.71 -6.96 -24.88
CA GLU A 176 -1.63 -8.34 -24.44
C GLU A 176 -0.15 -8.71 -24.27
N TYR A 177 0.29 -8.86 -23.02
CA TYR A 177 1.51 -9.57 -22.74
C TYR A 177 1.27 -11.02 -23.14
N LYS A 178 1.68 -11.37 -24.35
CA LYS A 178 1.77 -12.77 -24.75
C LYS A 178 2.76 -13.42 -23.80
N HIS A 179 2.27 -14.30 -22.96
CA HIS A 179 3.11 -15.25 -22.23
C HIS A 179 3.91 -16.02 -23.28
N GLY A 180 5.18 -15.66 -23.46
CA GLY A 180 6.13 -16.54 -24.09
C GLY A 180 6.26 -17.75 -23.18
N GLU A 181 5.90 -18.91 -23.69
CA GLU A 181 6.18 -20.21 -23.07
C GLU A 181 7.70 -20.27 -22.81
N ALA A 182 8.09 -20.07 -21.56
CA ALA A 182 9.47 -20.26 -21.14
C ALA A 182 9.65 -21.77 -20.88
N GLU A 183 10.35 -22.43 -21.79
CA GLU A 183 10.89 -23.77 -21.52
C GLU A 183 11.78 -23.74 -20.28
N PRO A 184 11.77 -24.79 -19.45
CA PRO A 184 12.60 -24.84 -18.26
C PRO A 184 14.07 -25.02 -18.64
N THR A 185 14.85 -23.96 -18.61
CA THR A 185 16.31 -24.03 -18.71
C THR A 185 16.92 -24.16 -17.32
N ASP A 186 17.67 -25.24 -17.19
CA ASP A 186 18.51 -25.67 -16.08
C ASP A 186 19.40 -24.52 -15.56
N GLY A 187 19.39 -24.38 -14.25
CA GLY A 187 20.41 -23.83 -13.34
C GLY A 187 21.30 -22.68 -13.82
N GLN A 188 20.77 -21.47 -14.01
CA GLN A 188 21.60 -20.26 -14.01
C GLN A 188 20.98 -19.18 -13.10
N GLU A 189 21.72 -18.83 -12.05
CA GLU A 189 21.47 -17.64 -11.22
C GLU A 189 21.40 -16.41 -12.12
N ARG A 190 20.24 -15.79 -12.22
CA ARG A 190 20.09 -14.53 -12.95
C ARG A 190 20.58 -13.39 -12.07
N ASP A 191 21.61 -12.72 -12.53
CA ASP A 191 22.10 -11.45 -12.01
C ASP A 191 21.01 -10.37 -12.12
N PHE A 192 20.47 -9.96 -10.98
CA PHE A 192 19.46 -8.91 -10.85
C PHE A 192 20.04 -7.50 -10.74
N GLY A 193 21.30 -7.29 -11.15
CA GLY A 193 21.98 -5.99 -11.08
C GLY A 193 21.36 -4.87 -11.93
N SER A 194 20.50 -5.19 -12.92
CA SER A 194 20.03 -4.19 -13.90
C SER A 194 18.73 -3.44 -13.53
N VAL A 195 18.02 -3.86 -12.48
CA VAL A 195 16.73 -3.21 -12.10
C VAL A 195 16.93 -1.97 -11.23
N CYS A 196 18.12 -1.82 -10.59
CA CYS A 196 18.42 -0.63 -9.78
C CYS A 196 18.78 0.61 -10.61
N GLU A 197 19.21 0.46 -11.88
CA GLU A 197 19.63 1.62 -12.70
C GLU A 197 18.46 2.44 -13.25
N VAL A 198 17.26 1.87 -13.39
CA VAL A 198 16.11 2.60 -13.98
C VAL A 198 15.46 3.59 -13.00
N LEU A 199 15.73 3.49 -11.70
CA LEU A 199 15.17 4.40 -10.69
C LEU A 199 16.08 5.60 -10.35
N ALA A 200 17.32 5.63 -10.87
CA ALA A 200 18.28 6.68 -10.55
C ALA A 200 18.21 7.92 -11.46
N ASP A 201 17.47 7.85 -12.59
CA ASP A 201 17.55 8.89 -13.64
C ASP A 201 16.34 9.84 -13.73
N SER A 202 15.47 9.87 -12.72
CA SER A 202 14.39 10.86 -12.69
C SER A 202 14.23 11.51 -11.30
N GLY A 203 15.02 12.55 -11.04
CA GLY A 203 14.73 13.50 -9.98
C GLY A 203 15.91 13.80 -9.08
N SER A 204 16.56 14.93 -9.33
CA SER A 204 17.41 15.62 -8.35
C SER A 204 16.55 16.07 -7.15
N ALA A 205 16.28 15.19 -6.22
CA ALA A 205 15.75 15.53 -4.90
C ALA A 205 16.85 15.20 -3.88
N ALA A 206 17.16 16.20 -3.08
CA ALA A 206 18.25 16.23 -2.12
C ALA A 206 18.36 14.94 -1.29
N LYS A 207 19.52 14.28 -1.36
CA LYS A 207 19.94 13.22 -0.43
C LYS A 207 20.00 13.82 0.98
N ARG A 208 19.00 13.56 1.80
CA ARG A 208 19.17 13.66 3.27
C ARG A 208 19.68 12.31 3.73
N SER A 209 20.84 12.29 4.37
CA SER A 209 21.43 11.05 4.90
C SER A 209 20.59 10.52 6.07
N ALA A 210 20.57 9.19 6.23
CA ALA A 210 19.86 8.53 7.35
C ALA A 210 20.32 8.99 8.75
N GLY A 211 21.47 9.66 8.86
CA GLY A 211 21.97 10.25 10.10
C GLY A 211 21.17 11.44 10.61
N ASP A 212 20.62 12.24 9.70
CA ASP A 212 19.89 13.48 10.09
C ASP A 212 18.50 13.23 10.70
N VAL A 213 17.96 12.03 10.49
CA VAL A 213 16.62 11.65 11.00
C VAL A 213 16.70 11.16 12.45
N ALA A 214 17.80 10.52 12.85
CA ALA A 214 18.00 10.02 14.20
C ALA A 214 18.20 11.17 15.21
N ASP A 215 18.90 12.24 14.81
CA ASP A 215 19.15 13.39 15.68
C ASP A 215 17.90 14.24 15.94
N THR A 216 16.98 14.31 14.98
CA THR A 216 15.72 15.07 15.17
C THR A 216 14.75 14.36 16.13
N TYR A 217 14.82 13.02 16.22
CA TYR A 217 13.98 12.25 17.15
C TYR A 217 14.47 12.34 18.59
N ASN A 218 15.80 12.35 18.80
CA ASN A 218 16.39 12.46 20.13
C ASN A 218 16.26 13.88 20.73
N THR A 219 16.29 14.93 19.91
CA THR A 219 16.19 16.32 20.39
C THR A 219 14.78 16.67 20.90
N ARG A 220 13.72 15.98 20.42
CA ARG A 220 12.35 16.19 20.90
C ARG A 220 12.01 15.43 22.19
N GLN A 221 12.77 14.40 22.56
CA GLN A 221 12.57 13.69 23.83
C GLN A 221 13.29 14.35 25.03
N SER A 222 14.36 15.11 24.78
CA SER A 222 15.12 15.78 25.85
C SER A 222 14.50 17.10 26.34
N SER A 223 13.52 17.67 25.61
CA SER A 223 12.87 18.92 26.01
C SER A 223 11.60 18.76 26.86
N SER A 224 11.15 17.52 27.13
CA SER A 224 9.95 17.25 27.95
C SER A 224 10.22 16.79 29.38
N GLN A 225 11.49 16.76 29.83
CA GLN A 225 11.85 16.37 31.22
C GLN A 225 12.54 17.48 32.01
N GLY A 226 12.11 18.70 31.86
CA GLY A 226 12.70 19.82 32.60
C GLY A 226 11.67 20.87 33.05
N SER A 227 10.78 20.53 33.99
CA SER A 227 10.23 21.49 34.96
C SER A 227 9.29 20.78 35.94
N GLY A 228 9.75 20.55 37.15
CA GLY A 228 8.92 19.98 38.22
C GLY A 228 9.70 19.57 39.43
N LYS A 229 10.45 20.49 40.02
CA LYS A 229 10.83 20.49 41.47
C LYS A 229 11.01 21.94 41.88
N ASP A 230 10.18 22.32 42.77
CA ASP A 230 10.37 23.12 43.98
C ASP A 230 9.09 23.87 44.37
N ASN A 231 8.50 23.42 45.41
CA ASN A 231 7.88 23.93 46.63
C ASN A 231 6.64 23.15 47.04
#